data_7be782dafec3b3cfa6ebb2c53c64e87e
#
_entry.id   7be782dafec3b3cfa6ebb2c53c64e87e
#
_cell.length_a   1.000
_cell.length_b   1.000
_cell.length_c   1.000
_cell.angle_alpha   90.00
_cell.angle_beta   90.00
_cell.angle_gamma   90.00
#
_symmetry.space_group_name_H-M   'P 1'
#
loop_
_entity.id
_entity.type
_entity.pdbx_description
1 polymer ?
#
loop_
_entity_poly.entity_id
_entity_poly.type
_entity_poly.pdbx_seq_one_letter_code
_entity_poly.pdbx_strand_id
1 'polypeptide(L)'
;MALYPSESEKINMKSIFQKITVQKVVKGFRYLKHYGWKEFIIRLQEKMEAENIPYEPWYEKHKATAEQIEKQKKQAEKWNDAPKISIVVPLFKTPETFLRAMIESVQAQTYGNWQLCLADGSGAGDEDADPKVSLVQSIANEYASADARIKYECLTENQGIAGNTNAAVALADGDWIAFMDHDDLLAPDALFEMVKMIRQGFHDEDGLAATVYRKAGNDYEMLYTDEDKVDMDGKTHFQPHLKPDFNIDLLRSNNYITHFLAVKRSLLDRVGGIRSDFDGAQDYDFILRCAEQAGAIGHIPRILYHWRCHKESTSENPFSKQYAVDAGKRAIGEHLKRLGVDAVVTPTKDMGFYEVEYPLTEQPLVSIIIPSKDEVETLRKCIAAVEKSSYGNYEVIVVENNSCEDTFRYYGDIAPQETTVDGTRCMEGKLAGGQRICVAVYTEGFNYSKLNNFGVKFTKGSYYLLMNNDIEMIGNDWMKRMLGRDRKSVV
;
A
#
# COMPACT_ATOMS: atom_id res chain seq x y z
N MET A 1 -11.35 -29.16 10.51
CA MET A 1 -10.36 -30.25 10.30
C MET A 1 -9.04 -29.54 10.04
N ALA A 2 -8.22 -29.40 11.09
CA ALA A 2 -6.99 -28.61 11.07
C ALA A 2 -5.88 -29.42 10.40
N LEU A 3 -5.34 -28.91 9.32
CA LEU A 3 -4.09 -29.42 8.72
C LEU A 3 -2.90 -28.70 9.37
N TYR A 4 -2.36 -29.28 10.43
CA TYR A 4 -1.00 -28.95 10.87
C TYR A 4 -0.03 -29.82 10.06
N PRO A 5 1.03 -29.27 9.49
CA PRO A 5 2.08 -30.05 8.84
C PRO A 5 2.91 -30.77 9.90
N SER A 6 3.32 -31.99 9.55
CA SER A 6 4.09 -32.91 10.37
C SER A 6 5.54 -32.46 10.64
N GLU A 7 6.06 -32.82 11.81
CA GLU A 7 7.44 -32.58 12.33
C GLU A 7 8.56 -33.23 11.50
N SER A 8 8.81 -32.85 10.25
CA SER A 8 9.96 -33.42 9.53
C SER A 8 10.70 -32.53 8.54
N GLU A 9 10.69 -31.21 8.70
CA GLU A 9 11.67 -30.38 8.00
C GLU A 9 12.66 -29.76 8.98
N LYS A 10 13.67 -30.54 9.35
CA LYS A 10 14.89 -30.05 10.01
C LYS A 10 15.55 -29.07 9.05
N ILE A 11 15.46 -27.77 9.38
CA ILE A 11 16.14 -26.69 8.68
C ILE A 11 17.61 -27.08 8.49
N ASN A 12 18.02 -27.25 7.26
CA ASN A 12 19.39 -27.64 6.93
C ASN A 12 20.32 -26.42 7.11
N MET A 13 20.82 -26.25 8.34
CA MET A 13 21.72 -25.14 8.71
C MET A 13 22.94 -25.01 7.79
N LYS A 14 23.40 -26.08 7.16
CA LYS A 14 24.54 -26.05 6.23
C LYS A 14 24.24 -25.27 4.95
N SER A 15 22.99 -25.28 4.47
CA SER A 15 22.59 -24.51 3.28
C SER A 15 22.51 -23.01 3.53
N ILE A 16 22.26 -22.61 4.78
CA ILE A 16 22.17 -21.21 5.20
C ILE A 16 23.56 -20.57 5.24
N PHE A 17 24.56 -21.29 5.79
CA PHE A 17 25.92 -20.75 5.85
C PHE A 17 26.60 -20.58 4.49
N GLN A 18 26.21 -21.34 3.48
CA GLN A 18 26.74 -21.20 2.10
C GLN A 18 26.20 -19.96 1.37
N LYS A 19 25.09 -19.36 1.84
CA LYS A 19 24.46 -18.16 1.24
C LYS A 19 24.82 -16.85 1.97
N ILE A 20 25.62 -16.89 3.03
CA ILE A 20 26.02 -15.70 3.79
C ILE A 20 27.24 -15.06 3.14
N THR A 21 27.02 -13.92 2.49
CA THR A 21 28.08 -13.06 1.96
C THR A 21 28.51 -12.01 2.99
N VAL A 22 29.73 -11.52 2.90
CA VAL A 22 30.23 -10.41 3.76
C VAL A 22 29.27 -9.21 3.74
N GLN A 23 28.68 -8.92 2.58
CA GLN A 23 27.68 -7.85 2.43
C GLN A 23 26.43 -8.10 3.26
N LYS A 24 25.90 -9.34 3.30
CA LYS A 24 24.76 -9.71 4.14
C LYS A 24 25.04 -9.57 5.63
N VAL A 25 26.27 -9.89 6.05
CA VAL A 25 26.71 -9.71 7.44
C VAL A 25 26.76 -8.23 7.80
N VAL A 26 27.34 -7.39 6.95
CA VAL A 26 27.39 -5.92 7.16
C VAL A 26 25.98 -5.32 7.19
N LYS A 27 25.07 -5.76 6.29
CA LYS A 27 23.68 -5.34 6.28
C LYS A 27 22.95 -5.75 7.58
N GLY A 28 23.20 -6.97 8.05
CA GLY A 28 22.67 -7.46 9.34
C GLY A 28 23.15 -6.64 10.54
N PHE A 29 24.43 -6.30 10.59
CA PHE A 29 24.98 -5.44 11.65
C PHE A 29 24.41 -4.03 11.63
N ARG A 30 24.20 -3.41 10.45
CA ARG A 30 23.54 -2.10 10.32
C ARG A 30 22.10 -2.16 10.81
N TYR A 31 21.36 -3.19 10.43
CA TYR A 31 19.99 -3.41 10.87
C TYR A 31 19.91 -3.57 12.40
N LEU A 32 20.80 -4.41 12.98
CA LEU A 32 20.90 -4.60 14.42
C LEU A 32 21.19 -3.30 15.17
N LYS A 33 22.09 -2.46 14.63
CA LYS A 33 22.45 -1.18 15.24
C LYS A 33 21.28 -0.19 15.20
N HIS A 34 20.46 -0.23 14.16
CA HIS A 34 19.38 0.71 13.96
C HIS A 34 18.07 0.30 14.68
N TYR A 35 17.71 -0.98 14.61
CA TYR A 35 16.44 -1.50 15.13
C TYR A 35 16.55 -2.29 16.43
N GLY A 36 17.77 -2.62 16.86
CA GLY A 36 18.04 -3.39 18.06
C GLY A 36 17.92 -4.90 17.86
N TRP A 37 18.31 -5.64 18.92
CA TRP A 37 18.43 -7.10 18.88
C TRP A 37 17.10 -7.83 18.68
N LYS A 38 16.02 -7.36 19.30
CA LYS A 38 14.69 -7.97 19.20
C LYS A 38 14.17 -7.96 17.76
N GLU A 39 14.19 -6.81 17.11
CA GLU A 39 13.76 -6.65 15.72
C GLU A 39 14.67 -7.40 14.74
N PHE A 40 15.97 -7.44 15.04
CA PHE A 40 16.92 -8.23 14.24
C PHE A 40 16.59 -9.73 14.26
N ILE A 41 16.25 -10.30 15.43
CA ILE A 41 15.86 -11.71 15.54
C ILE A 41 14.55 -11.98 14.80
N ILE A 42 13.54 -11.12 14.96
CA ILE A 42 12.27 -11.24 14.23
C ILE A 42 12.53 -11.24 12.72
N ARG A 43 13.32 -10.29 12.22
CA ARG A 43 13.65 -10.20 10.80
C ARG A 43 14.47 -11.38 10.29
N LEU A 44 15.31 -11.95 11.15
CA LEU A 44 16.07 -13.16 10.83
C LEU A 44 15.13 -14.38 10.73
N GLN A 45 14.17 -14.51 11.66
CA GLN A 45 13.15 -15.57 11.64
C GLN A 45 12.27 -15.47 10.39
N GLU A 46 11.74 -14.29 10.07
CA GLU A 46 10.97 -14.05 8.83
C GLU A 46 11.74 -14.48 7.56
N LYS A 47 13.06 -14.23 7.52
CA LYS A 47 13.91 -14.66 6.40
C LYS A 47 14.26 -16.13 6.39
N MET A 48 14.10 -16.81 7.50
CA MET A 48 14.36 -18.25 7.65
C MET A 48 13.10 -19.07 7.48
N GLU A 49 11.92 -18.47 7.60
CA GLU A 49 10.66 -19.12 7.26
C GLU A 49 10.64 -19.42 5.77
N ALA A 50 10.40 -20.68 5.42
CA ALA A 50 10.21 -21.07 4.04
C ALA A 50 8.94 -20.38 3.52
N GLU A 51 8.99 -19.80 2.32
CA GLU A 51 7.80 -19.31 1.66
C GLU A 51 6.80 -20.48 1.56
N ASN A 52 5.67 -20.35 2.24
CA ASN A 52 4.64 -21.39 2.25
C ASN A 52 4.04 -21.64 0.85
N ILE A 53 4.14 -20.66 -0.02
CA ILE A 53 3.76 -20.73 -1.44
C ILE A 53 4.91 -20.14 -2.25
N PRO A 54 5.62 -20.94 -3.05
CA PRO A 54 6.67 -20.44 -3.94
C PRO A 54 6.05 -19.47 -4.95
N TYR A 55 6.50 -18.21 -4.96
CA TYR A 55 5.90 -17.17 -5.80
C TYR A 55 6.12 -17.40 -7.31
N GLU A 56 7.33 -17.72 -7.72
CA GLU A 56 7.65 -17.89 -9.15
C GLU A 56 6.78 -18.95 -9.85
N PRO A 57 6.55 -20.17 -9.30
CA PRO A 57 5.60 -21.12 -9.86
C PRO A 57 4.15 -20.63 -9.86
N TRP A 58 3.78 -19.80 -8.90
CA TRP A 58 2.47 -19.16 -8.87
C TRP A 58 2.35 -18.15 -10.02
N TYR A 59 3.34 -17.27 -10.18
CA TYR A 59 3.37 -16.27 -11.25
C TYR A 59 3.32 -16.92 -12.64
N GLU A 60 4.16 -17.94 -12.88
CA GLU A 60 4.18 -18.69 -14.13
C GLU A 60 2.80 -19.28 -14.51
N LYS A 61 2.01 -19.67 -13.51
CA LYS A 61 0.66 -20.19 -13.70
C LYS A 61 -0.38 -19.10 -13.97
N HIS A 62 -0.16 -17.88 -13.49
CA HIS A 62 -1.15 -16.79 -13.50
C HIS A 62 -0.83 -15.68 -14.51
N LYS A 63 0.39 -15.63 -15.05
CA LYS A 63 0.72 -14.72 -16.16
C LYS A 63 -0.07 -15.07 -17.42
N ALA A 64 -0.24 -14.10 -18.30
CA ALA A 64 -0.94 -14.33 -19.57
C ALA A 64 -0.26 -15.42 -20.40
N THR A 65 -1.04 -16.42 -20.83
CA THR A 65 -0.55 -17.50 -21.71
C THR A 65 -0.39 -17.00 -23.15
N ALA A 66 0.39 -17.72 -23.96
CA ALA A 66 0.55 -17.39 -25.37
C ALA A 66 -0.79 -17.31 -26.13
N GLU A 67 -1.75 -18.19 -25.79
CA GLU A 67 -3.09 -18.17 -26.34
C GLU A 67 -3.88 -16.92 -25.95
N GLN A 68 -3.79 -16.52 -24.67
CA GLN A 68 -4.41 -15.28 -24.18
C GLN A 68 -3.78 -14.05 -24.85
N ILE A 69 -2.48 -13.99 -24.99
CA ILE A 69 -1.76 -12.92 -25.68
C ILE A 69 -2.27 -12.77 -27.14
N GLU A 70 -2.38 -13.85 -27.89
CA GLU A 70 -2.91 -13.80 -29.26
C GLU A 70 -4.40 -13.40 -29.32
N LYS A 71 -5.20 -13.86 -28.35
CA LYS A 71 -6.61 -13.46 -28.23
C LYS A 71 -6.73 -11.96 -27.92
N GLN A 72 -5.89 -11.44 -27.02
CA GLN A 72 -5.88 -10.03 -26.65
C GLN A 72 -5.50 -9.13 -27.84
N LYS A 73 -4.46 -9.48 -28.64
CA LYS A 73 -4.09 -8.76 -29.84
C LYS A 73 -5.27 -8.63 -30.80
N LYS A 74 -5.92 -9.77 -31.14
CA LYS A 74 -7.09 -9.79 -32.02
C LYS A 74 -8.29 -9.01 -31.46
N GLN A 75 -8.43 -8.95 -30.14
CA GLN A 75 -9.48 -8.18 -29.49
C GLN A 75 -9.15 -6.68 -29.52
N ALA A 76 -7.92 -6.30 -29.24
CA ALA A 76 -7.44 -4.92 -29.29
C ALA A 76 -7.57 -4.29 -30.68
N GLU A 77 -7.30 -5.05 -31.75
CA GLU A 77 -7.46 -4.60 -33.15
C GLU A 77 -8.92 -4.18 -33.49
N LYS A 78 -9.90 -4.70 -32.75
CA LYS A 78 -11.30 -4.35 -32.93
C LYS A 78 -11.76 -3.11 -32.15
N TRP A 79 -10.89 -2.52 -31.36
CA TRP A 79 -11.18 -1.37 -30.54
C TRP A 79 -10.97 -0.06 -31.32
N ASN A 80 -11.98 0.39 -32.06
CA ASN A 80 -11.87 1.56 -32.92
C ASN A 80 -11.73 2.89 -32.15
N ASP A 81 -12.29 2.97 -30.91
CA ASP A 81 -12.30 4.19 -30.08
C ASP A 81 -11.41 4.03 -28.82
N ALA A 82 -10.37 3.22 -28.93
CA ALA A 82 -9.51 2.96 -27.80
C ALA A 82 -8.45 4.07 -27.63
N PRO A 83 -8.17 4.51 -26.38
CA PRO A 83 -7.29 5.63 -26.11
C PRO A 83 -5.85 5.31 -26.49
N LYS A 84 -5.10 6.32 -26.94
CA LYS A 84 -3.66 6.22 -27.10
C LYS A 84 -2.97 6.34 -25.74
N ILE A 85 -2.08 5.40 -25.42
CA ILE A 85 -1.28 5.41 -24.18
C ILE A 85 0.14 5.89 -24.51
N SER A 86 0.58 6.98 -23.91
CA SER A 86 1.98 7.41 -23.96
C SER A 86 2.71 6.90 -22.71
N ILE A 87 3.72 6.07 -22.89
CA ILE A 87 4.61 5.60 -21.84
C ILE A 87 5.78 6.57 -21.78
N VAL A 88 6.00 7.22 -20.64
CA VAL A 88 7.06 8.21 -20.44
C VAL A 88 8.17 7.63 -19.59
N VAL A 89 9.41 7.73 -20.09
CA VAL A 89 10.60 7.14 -19.47
C VAL A 89 11.73 8.16 -19.42
N PRO A 90 12.13 8.60 -18.23
CA PRO A 90 13.35 9.39 -18.06
C PRO A 90 14.57 8.47 -18.15
N LEU A 91 15.52 8.78 -19.02
CA LEU A 91 16.79 8.06 -19.16
C LEU A 91 17.93 8.83 -18.49
N PHE A 92 18.84 8.11 -17.83
CA PHE A 92 20.10 8.66 -17.34
C PHE A 92 21.15 7.56 -17.22
N LYS A 93 22.15 7.56 -18.11
CA LYS A 93 23.28 6.58 -18.16
C LYS A 93 22.81 5.12 -18.05
N THR A 94 21.67 4.82 -18.67
CA THR A 94 21.01 3.52 -18.62
C THR A 94 21.91 2.42 -19.22
N PRO A 95 22.14 1.30 -18.52
CA PRO A 95 22.86 0.17 -19.09
C PRO A 95 22.17 -0.38 -20.35
N GLU A 96 22.96 -0.73 -21.37
CA GLU A 96 22.45 -1.24 -22.66
C GLU A 96 21.42 -2.36 -22.50
N THR A 97 21.76 -3.38 -21.67
CA THR A 97 20.89 -4.55 -21.48
C THR A 97 19.53 -4.17 -20.86
N PHE A 98 19.48 -3.15 -20.01
CA PHE A 98 18.25 -2.68 -19.40
C PHE A 98 17.43 -1.85 -20.38
N LEU A 99 18.09 -0.91 -21.09
CA LEU A 99 17.42 -0.06 -22.06
C LEU A 99 16.77 -0.89 -23.18
N ARG A 100 17.50 -1.86 -23.77
CA ARG A 100 16.94 -2.73 -24.78
C ARG A 100 15.77 -3.57 -24.24
N ALA A 101 15.94 -4.21 -23.10
CA ALA A 101 14.90 -5.03 -22.49
C ALA A 101 13.64 -4.21 -22.16
N MET A 102 13.79 -2.99 -21.63
CA MET A 102 12.69 -2.07 -21.37
C MET A 102 11.93 -1.73 -22.66
N ILE A 103 12.61 -1.28 -23.71
CA ILE A 103 11.99 -0.93 -25.00
C ILE A 103 11.29 -2.15 -25.61
N GLU A 104 11.94 -3.31 -25.61
CA GLU A 104 11.39 -4.56 -26.14
C GLU A 104 10.14 -5.01 -25.37
N SER A 105 10.09 -4.79 -24.06
CA SER A 105 8.88 -5.08 -23.24
C SER A 105 7.68 -4.21 -23.65
N VAL A 106 7.93 -2.96 -24.04
CA VAL A 106 6.90 -2.06 -24.58
C VAL A 106 6.51 -2.47 -26.01
N GLN A 107 7.45 -2.85 -26.86
CA GLN A 107 7.13 -3.34 -28.20
C GLN A 107 6.35 -4.65 -28.21
N ALA A 108 6.51 -5.47 -27.17
CA ALA A 108 5.80 -6.74 -26.99
C ALA A 108 4.34 -6.58 -26.54
N GLN A 109 3.87 -5.38 -26.25
CA GLN A 109 2.51 -5.13 -25.76
C GLN A 109 1.43 -5.64 -26.73
N THR A 110 0.40 -6.30 -26.18
CA THR A 110 -0.74 -6.81 -26.96
C THR A 110 -1.69 -5.72 -27.45
N TYR A 111 -1.65 -4.55 -26.82
CA TYR A 111 -2.33 -3.35 -27.28
C TYR A 111 -1.40 -2.48 -28.12
N GLY A 112 -1.77 -2.19 -29.37
CA GLY A 112 -0.87 -1.56 -30.33
C GLY A 112 -0.91 -0.03 -30.40
N ASN A 113 -1.95 0.64 -29.85
CA ASN A 113 -2.09 2.11 -29.90
C ASN A 113 -1.36 2.79 -28.71
N TRP A 114 -0.05 2.66 -28.73
CA TRP A 114 0.83 3.27 -27.73
C TRP A 114 1.92 4.13 -28.38
N GLN A 115 2.55 4.94 -27.54
CA GLN A 115 3.72 5.72 -27.84
C GLN A 115 4.73 5.56 -26.69
N LEU A 116 6.01 5.41 -27.01
CA LEU A 116 7.10 5.42 -26.02
C LEU A 116 7.87 6.74 -26.14
N CYS A 117 7.90 7.52 -25.07
CA CYS A 117 8.56 8.82 -25.01
C CYS A 117 9.79 8.74 -24.10
N LEU A 118 10.98 8.81 -24.68
CA LEU A 118 12.27 8.69 -24.05
C LEU A 118 12.92 10.08 -23.96
N ALA A 119 13.16 10.59 -22.74
CA ALA A 119 13.92 11.82 -22.54
C ALA A 119 15.23 11.50 -21.81
N ASP A 120 16.35 11.72 -22.47
CA ASP A 120 17.67 11.32 -22.01
C ASP A 120 18.42 12.49 -21.38
N GLY A 121 18.51 12.48 -20.05
CA GLY A 121 19.28 13.44 -19.25
C GLY A 121 20.77 13.10 -19.14
N SER A 122 21.29 12.10 -19.86
CA SER A 122 22.72 11.78 -19.83
C SER A 122 23.59 12.93 -20.37
N GLY A 123 22.95 13.83 -21.11
CA GLY A 123 23.57 15.03 -21.68
C GLY A 123 24.13 14.79 -23.09
N ALA A 124 24.13 15.83 -23.92
CA ALA A 124 24.99 15.88 -25.10
C ALA A 124 26.42 16.18 -24.56
N GLY A 125 26.99 15.19 -23.89
CA GLY A 125 28.37 15.33 -23.39
C GLY A 125 29.35 15.37 -24.54
N ASP A 126 30.50 16.03 -24.31
CA ASP A 126 31.69 15.87 -25.12
C ASP A 126 31.82 14.38 -25.45
N GLU A 127 31.81 14.04 -26.75
CA GLU A 127 31.92 12.65 -27.24
C GLU A 127 33.14 11.92 -26.64
N ASP A 128 34.11 12.64 -26.10
CA ASP A 128 35.31 12.16 -25.42
C ASP A 128 35.14 11.86 -23.94
N ALA A 129 34.02 12.26 -23.27
CA ALA A 129 33.94 12.26 -21.80
C ALA A 129 33.27 11.04 -21.15
N ASP A 130 32.26 10.43 -21.75
CA ASP A 130 31.60 9.25 -21.18
C ASP A 130 31.00 8.33 -22.25
N PRO A 131 31.60 7.15 -22.49
CA PRO A 131 31.09 6.18 -23.48
C PRO A 131 29.63 5.74 -23.25
N LYS A 132 29.09 5.89 -22.03
CA LYS A 132 27.71 5.54 -21.72
C LYS A 132 26.70 6.52 -22.32
N VAL A 133 27.07 7.78 -22.52
CA VAL A 133 26.20 8.81 -23.10
C VAL A 133 25.96 8.49 -24.59
N SER A 134 27.02 8.26 -25.35
CA SER A 134 26.92 7.91 -26.76
C SER A 134 26.19 6.58 -26.99
N LEU A 135 26.30 5.63 -26.06
CA LEU A 135 25.65 4.33 -26.15
C LEU A 135 24.12 4.44 -25.96
N VAL A 136 23.64 5.16 -24.91
CA VAL A 136 22.19 5.39 -24.71
C VAL A 136 21.58 6.07 -25.93
N GLN A 137 22.21 7.13 -26.41
CA GLN A 137 21.77 7.86 -27.60
C GLN A 137 21.74 6.97 -28.87
N SER A 138 22.77 6.17 -29.09
CA SER A 138 22.85 5.25 -30.23
C SER A 138 21.72 4.23 -30.23
N ILE A 139 21.46 3.58 -29.05
CA ILE A 139 20.40 2.58 -28.91
C ILE A 139 19.03 3.22 -29.06
N ALA A 140 18.76 4.34 -28.39
CA ALA A 140 17.48 5.01 -28.49
C ALA A 140 17.15 5.45 -29.92
N ASN A 141 18.13 5.99 -30.64
CA ASN A 141 17.99 6.34 -32.08
C ASN A 141 17.79 5.13 -32.99
N GLU A 142 18.46 3.99 -32.72
CA GLU A 142 18.23 2.73 -33.39
C GLU A 142 16.75 2.32 -33.36
N TYR A 143 16.16 2.26 -32.15
CA TYR A 143 14.76 1.89 -31.97
C TYR A 143 13.79 2.94 -32.51
N ALA A 144 14.04 4.23 -32.31
CA ALA A 144 13.20 5.31 -32.81
C ALA A 144 13.16 5.39 -34.31
N SER A 145 14.28 5.02 -34.98
CA SER A 145 14.34 4.93 -36.46
C SER A 145 13.58 3.72 -36.99
N ALA A 146 13.50 2.63 -36.22
CA ALA A 146 12.85 1.39 -36.64
C ALA A 146 11.33 1.39 -36.33
N ASP A 147 10.86 2.11 -35.27
CA ASP A 147 9.47 2.15 -34.87
C ASP A 147 9.01 3.61 -34.63
N ALA A 148 8.16 4.13 -35.50
CA ALA A 148 7.66 5.51 -35.41
C ALA A 148 6.84 5.85 -34.13
N ARG A 149 6.45 4.85 -33.36
CA ARG A 149 5.79 5.04 -32.07
C ARG A 149 6.78 5.42 -30.97
N ILE A 150 8.07 5.25 -31.18
CA ILE A 150 9.12 5.61 -30.21
C ILE A 150 9.63 7.00 -30.55
N LYS A 151 9.54 7.89 -29.57
CA LYS A 151 10.12 9.24 -29.66
C LYS A 151 11.26 9.35 -28.66
N TYR A 152 12.36 9.93 -29.11
CA TYR A 152 13.57 10.14 -28.33
C TYR A 152 14.02 11.59 -28.39
N GLU A 153 14.35 12.14 -27.23
CA GLU A 153 14.97 13.46 -27.09
C GLU A 153 16.19 13.37 -26.17
N CYS A 154 17.33 13.81 -26.66
CA CYS A 154 18.53 13.99 -25.86
C CYS A 154 18.50 15.40 -25.25
N LEU A 155 18.45 15.48 -23.95
CA LEU A 155 18.44 16.75 -23.22
C LEU A 155 19.86 17.33 -23.18
N THR A 156 19.96 18.67 -23.18
CA THR A 156 21.25 19.36 -23.11
C THR A 156 21.96 19.18 -21.78
N GLU A 157 21.21 18.93 -20.72
CA GLU A 157 21.70 18.70 -19.35
C GLU A 157 20.77 17.77 -18.58
N ASN A 158 21.27 17.14 -17.52
CA ASN A 158 20.45 16.37 -16.60
C ASN A 158 19.64 17.31 -15.70
N GLN A 159 18.32 17.30 -15.86
CA GLN A 159 17.38 18.09 -15.07
C GLN A 159 16.87 17.35 -13.80
N GLY A 160 17.53 16.25 -13.44
CA GLY A 160 17.07 15.36 -12.37
C GLY A 160 15.87 14.50 -12.80
N ILE A 161 15.46 13.58 -11.93
CA ILE A 161 14.40 12.63 -12.26
C ILE A 161 13.08 13.33 -12.64
N ALA A 162 12.70 14.35 -11.88
CA ALA A 162 11.47 15.11 -12.14
C ALA A 162 11.53 15.88 -13.46
N GLY A 163 12.63 16.56 -13.74
CA GLY A 163 12.81 17.32 -14.98
C GLY A 163 12.85 16.44 -16.21
N ASN A 164 13.63 15.36 -16.17
CA ASN A 164 13.70 14.39 -17.26
C ASN A 164 12.35 13.71 -17.52
N THR A 165 11.58 13.39 -16.46
CA THR A 165 10.22 12.85 -16.60
C THR A 165 9.28 13.87 -17.27
N ASN A 166 9.33 15.15 -16.88
CA ASN A 166 8.54 16.19 -17.51
C ASN A 166 8.91 16.40 -18.99
N ALA A 167 10.18 16.30 -19.33
CA ALA A 167 10.62 16.32 -20.74
C ALA A 167 10.03 15.14 -21.54
N ALA A 168 10.03 13.93 -20.97
CA ALA A 168 9.35 12.79 -21.59
C ALA A 168 7.83 12.99 -21.74
N VAL A 169 7.19 13.62 -20.75
CA VAL A 169 5.76 14.02 -20.82
C VAL A 169 5.51 15.02 -21.94
N ALA A 170 6.44 15.95 -22.20
CA ALA A 170 6.31 16.94 -23.26
C ALA A 170 6.31 16.30 -24.67
N LEU A 171 6.95 15.15 -24.85
CA LEU A 171 6.93 14.38 -26.10
C LEU A 171 5.62 13.60 -26.31
N ALA A 172 4.85 13.40 -25.25
CA ALA A 172 3.67 12.56 -25.25
C ALA A 172 2.46 13.27 -25.89
N ASP A 173 1.71 12.55 -26.74
CA ASP A 173 0.49 13.02 -27.39
C ASP A 173 -0.74 12.12 -27.14
N GLY A 174 -0.59 11.11 -26.27
CA GLY A 174 -1.65 10.16 -25.94
C GLY A 174 -2.71 10.73 -24.99
N ASP A 175 -3.86 10.06 -24.96
CA ASP A 175 -4.99 10.37 -24.08
C ASP A 175 -4.69 10.03 -22.62
N TRP A 176 -3.79 9.05 -22.42
CA TRP A 176 -3.31 8.60 -21.13
C TRP A 176 -1.78 8.62 -21.09
N ILE A 177 -1.24 8.95 -19.93
CA ILE A 177 0.20 9.00 -19.66
C ILE A 177 0.51 7.93 -18.62
N ALA A 178 1.37 6.99 -18.96
CA ALA A 178 1.85 5.93 -18.09
C ALA A 178 3.33 6.15 -17.76
N PHE A 179 3.70 5.98 -16.50
CA PHE A 179 5.04 6.26 -15.98
C PHE A 179 5.82 4.96 -15.80
N MET A 180 7.02 4.90 -16.35
CA MET A 180 7.87 3.71 -16.29
C MET A 180 9.33 4.11 -16.06
N ASP A 181 10.05 3.33 -15.27
CA ASP A 181 11.48 3.51 -15.04
C ASP A 181 12.31 2.82 -16.17
N HIS A 182 13.50 3.34 -16.40
CA HIS A 182 14.34 2.96 -17.56
C HIS A 182 15.02 1.58 -17.44
N ASP A 183 14.96 0.95 -16.28
CA ASP A 183 15.57 -0.34 -15.94
C ASP A 183 14.54 -1.46 -15.72
N ASP A 184 13.25 -1.15 -15.79
CA ASP A 184 12.15 -2.04 -15.48
C ASP A 184 11.51 -2.68 -16.72
N LEU A 185 10.53 -3.57 -16.49
CA LEU A 185 9.84 -4.30 -17.56
C LEU A 185 8.33 -4.23 -17.40
N LEU A 186 7.61 -4.27 -18.52
CA LEU A 186 6.17 -4.46 -18.56
C LEU A 186 5.79 -5.89 -18.92
N ALA A 187 4.78 -6.44 -18.26
CA ALA A 187 4.12 -7.64 -18.74
C ALA A 187 3.48 -7.37 -20.13
N PRO A 188 3.45 -8.34 -21.06
CA PRO A 188 3.01 -8.09 -22.43
C PRO A 188 1.54 -7.68 -22.56
N ASP A 189 0.73 -7.90 -21.55
CA ASP A 189 -0.69 -7.54 -21.50
C ASP A 189 -1.01 -6.29 -20.65
N ALA A 190 0.01 -5.56 -20.17
CA ALA A 190 -0.18 -4.43 -19.29
C ALA A 190 -1.09 -3.35 -19.90
N LEU A 191 -0.79 -2.89 -21.10
CA LEU A 191 -1.59 -1.86 -21.77
C LEU A 191 -2.97 -2.37 -22.18
N PHE A 192 -3.10 -3.66 -22.52
CA PHE A 192 -4.40 -4.25 -22.84
C PHE A 192 -5.33 -4.23 -21.63
N GLU A 193 -4.87 -4.67 -20.46
CA GLU A 193 -5.68 -4.69 -19.25
C GLU A 193 -6.04 -3.26 -18.80
N MET A 194 -5.14 -2.29 -18.94
CA MET A 194 -5.45 -0.87 -18.69
C MET A 194 -6.56 -0.36 -19.60
N VAL A 195 -6.44 -0.56 -20.91
CA VAL A 195 -7.44 -0.08 -21.88
C VAL A 195 -8.77 -0.81 -21.71
N LYS A 196 -8.73 -2.11 -21.41
CA LYS A 196 -9.93 -2.89 -21.10
C LYS A 196 -10.68 -2.27 -19.90
N MET A 197 -9.95 -1.91 -18.82
CA MET A 197 -10.54 -1.25 -17.66
C MET A 197 -11.12 0.13 -17.99
N ILE A 198 -10.42 0.94 -18.78
CA ILE A 198 -10.91 2.25 -19.24
C ILE A 198 -12.24 2.12 -20.00
N ARG A 199 -12.35 1.12 -20.86
CA ARG A 199 -13.51 0.93 -21.75
C ARG A 199 -14.72 0.26 -21.10
N GLN A 200 -14.49 -0.73 -20.25
CA GLN A 200 -15.54 -1.65 -19.80
C GLN A 200 -15.67 -1.73 -18.27
N GLY A 201 -14.75 -1.15 -17.54
CA GLY A 201 -14.51 -1.50 -16.16
C GLY A 201 -13.80 -2.86 -16.01
N PHE A 202 -13.38 -3.19 -14.82
CA PHE A 202 -12.77 -4.48 -14.55
C PHE A 202 -13.84 -5.50 -14.20
N HIS A 203 -13.98 -6.53 -15.05
CA HIS A 203 -14.74 -7.74 -14.77
C HIS A 203 -13.77 -8.91 -14.91
N ASP A 204 -13.41 -9.53 -13.79
CA ASP A 204 -12.71 -10.80 -13.81
C ASP A 204 -13.64 -11.89 -14.35
N GLU A 205 -13.10 -12.83 -15.10
CA GLU A 205 -13.86 -14.03 -15.52
C GLU A 205 -14.35 -14.84 -14.32
N ASP A 206 -13.73 -14.67 -13.15
CA ASP A 206 -14.10 -15.27 -11.86
C ASP A 206 -15.11 -14.44 -11.04
N GLY A 207 -15.61 -13.33 -11.57
CA GLY A 207 -16.64 -12.50 -10.92
C GLY A 207 -16.14 -11.55 -9.82
N LEU A 208 -14.83 -11.38 -9.67
CA LEU A 208 -14.24 -10.35 -8.81
C LEU A 208 -14.33 -9.00 -9.54
N ALA A 209 -15.34 -8.20 -9.21
CA ALA A 209 -15.40 -6.80 -9.64
C ALA A 209 -14.29 -6.02 -8.93
N ALA A 210 -13.45 -5.31 -9.69
CA ALA A 210 -12.53 -4.36 -9.09
C ALA A 210 -13.33 -3.29 -8.33
N THR A 211 -13.01 -3.09 -7.07
CA THR A 211 -13.62 -2.02 -6.28
C THR A 211 -13.08 -0.70 -6.79
N VAL A 212 -13.95 0.18 -7.19
CA VAL A 212 -13.60 1.47 -7.77
C VAL A 212 -13.90 2.56 -6.77
N TYR A 213 -12.87 3.34 -6.42
CA TYR A 213 -13.11 4.62 -5.78
C TYR A 213 -13.69 5.57 -6.82
N ARG A 214 -14.99 5.88 -6.72
CA ARG A 214 -15.71 6.79 -7.61
C ARG A 214 -16.35 7.92 -6.84
N LYS A 215 -16.15 9.13 -7.32
CA LYS A 215 -17.13 10.20 -7.15
C LYS A 215 -18.24 9.93 -8.17
N ALA A 216 -19.49 9.86 -7.73
CA ALA A 216 -20.60 9.43 -8.57
C ALA A 216 -20.59 10.06 -9.98
N GLY A 217 -20.70 9.24 -11.01
CA GLY A 217 -20.83 9.66 -12.41
C GLY A 217 -19.54 9.95 -13.17
N ASN A 218 -18.35 9.75 -12.58
CA ASN A 218 -17.08 10.06 -13.24
C ASN A 218 -16.42 8.82 -13.86
N ASP A 219 -15.77 9.02 -15.01
CA ASP A 219 -14.91 8.05 -15.66
C ASP A 219 -13.60 7.88 -14.92
N TYR A 220 -12.89 6.77 -15.18
CA TYR A 220 -11.51 6.61 -14.69
C TYR A 220 -10.62 7.74 -15.18
N GLU A 221 -9.80 8.26 -14.28
CA GLU A 221 -8.79 9.26 -14.58
C GLU A 221 -7.39 8.85 -14.07
N MET A 222 -7.33 7.86 -13.17
CA MET A 222 -6.10 7.30 -12.64
C MET A 222 -6.24 5.79 -12.52
N LEU A 223 -5.24 5.04 -12.97
CA LEU A 223 -5.16 3.57 -12.88
C LEU A 223 -3.80 3.16 -12.31
N TYR A 224 -3.78 2.08 -11.55
CA TYR A 224 -2.55 1.44 -11.10
C TYR A 224 -2.71 -0.09 -11.07
N THR A 225 -1.56 -0.78 -11.09
CA THR A 225 -1.52 -2.25 -11.14
C THR A 225 -0.71 -2.82 -9.99
N ASP A 226 -0.78 -4.13 -9.80
CA ASP A 226 0.18 -4.84 -8.96
C ASP A 226 1.54 -4.93 -9.67
N GLU A 227 2.58 -5.19 -8.87
CA GLU A 227 3.96 -5.33 -9.35
C GLU A 227 4.66 -6.49 -8.65
N ASP A 228 5.75 -6.95 -9.22
CA ASP A 228 6.72 -7.82 -8.57
C ASP A 228 8.15 -7.32 -8.80
N LYS A 229 9.10 -8.06 -8.30
CA LYS A 229 10.51 -7.81 -8.55
C LYS A 229 11.10 -8.87 -9.46
N VAL A 230 12.03 -8.42 -10.31
CA VAL A 230 12.84 -9.32 -11.14
C VAL A 230 14.32 -9.15 -10.86
N ASP A 231 15.09 -10.22 -11.09
CA ASP A 231 16.54 -10.17 -11.02
C ASP A 231 17.15 -9.30 -12.14
N MET A 232 18.48 -9.15 -12.12
CA MET A 232 19.20 -8.34 -13.11
C MET A 232 18.94 -8.79 -14.56
N ASP A 233 18.74 -10.10 -14.77
CA ASP A 233 18.51 -10.69 -16.08
C ASP A 233 17.04 -10.60 -16.50
N GLY A 234 16.13 -10.16 -15.60
CA GLY A 234 14.69 -10.03 -15.85
C GLY A 234 13.97 -11.37 -16.01
N LYS A 235 14.54 -12.46 -15.44
CA LYS A 235 14.01 -13.82 -15.62
C LYS A 235 13.38 -14.42 -14.38
N THR A 236 13.95 -14.14 -13.22
CA THR A 236 13.47 -14.69 -11.95
C THR A 236 12.56 -13.69 -11.25
N HIS A 237 11.31 -14.07 -11.03
CA HIS A 237 10.31 -13.26 -10.37
C HIS A 237 10.25 -13.54 -8.86
N PHE A 238 10.19 -12.50 -8.03
CA PHE A 238 10.16 -12.62 -6.57
C PHE A 238 9.51 -11.40 -5.91
N GLN A 239 9.13 -11.53 -4.64
CA GLN A 239 8.57 -10.47 -3.80
C GLN A 239 7.43 -9.68 -4.48
N PRO A 240 6.27 -10.30 -4.76
CA PRO A 240 5.12 -9.60 -5.29
C PRO A 240 4.64 -8.51 -4.33
N HIS A 241 4.20 -7.40 -4.90
CA HIS A 241 3.49 -6.35 -4.20
C HIS A 241 2.05 -6.33 -4.72
N LEU A 242 1.20 -7.14 -4.08
CA LEU A 242 -0.24 -7.17 -4.33
C LEU A 242 -0.86 -5.99 -3.58
N LYS A 243 -1.42 -5.06 -4.31
CA LYS A 243 -1.92 -3.79 -3.79
C LYS A 243 -3.40 -3.90 -3.45
N PRO A 244 -3.88 -3.20 -2.42
CA PRO A 244 -5.31 -3.09 -2.19
C PRO A 244 -5.94 -2.13 -3.21
N ASP A 245 -7.26 -2.18 -3.32
CA ASP A 245 -8.03 -1.11 -3.94
C ASP A 245 -7.72 0.23 -3.28
N PHE A 246 -8.01 1.33 -4.01
CA PHE A 246 -7.60 2.66 -3.57
C PHE A 246 -8.07 2.97 -2.15
N ASN A 247 -7.10 3.29 -1.30
CA ASN A 247 -7.29 3.67 0.08
C ASN A 247 -6.43 4.90 0.40
N ILE A 248 -7.08 6.04 0.60
CA ILE A 248 -6.38 7.31 0.87
C ILE A 248 -5.62 7.30 2.20
N ASP A 249 -6.08 6.54 3.20
CA ASP A 249 -5.38 6.46 4.48
C ASP A 249 -4.11 5.64 4.39
N LEU A 250 -4.15 4.56 3.62
CA LEU A 250 -2.96 3.79 3.32
C LEU A 250 -1.99 4.63 2.47
N LEU A 251 -2.50 5.36 1.46
CA LEU A 251 -1.67 6.25 0.64
C LEU A 251 -1.02 7.35 1.47
N ARG A 252 -1.67 7.90 2.47
CA ARG A 252 -1.07 8.87 3.41
C ARG A 252 -0.03 8.27 4.34
N SER A 253 -0.02 6.95 4.50
CA SER A 253 0.94 6.24 5.35
C SER A 253 2.12 5.66 4.58
N ASN A 254 1.97 5.39 3.28
CA ASN A 254 2.98 4.78 2.44
C ASN A 254 2.61 4.98 0.97
N ASN A 255 3.60 5.22 0.10
CA ASN A 255 3.38 5.22 -1.34
C ASN A 255 3.27 3.78 -1.85
N TYR A 256 2.10 3.15 -1.67
CA TYR A 256 1.87 1.77 -2.10
C TYR A 256 1.54 1.65 -3.59
N ILE A 257 1.17 2.75 -4.26
CA ILE A 257 0.79 2.73 -5.67
C ILE A 257 2.01 2.53 -6.57
N THR A 258 3.08 3.30 -6.37
CA THR A 258 4.36 3.26 -7.10
C THR A 258 4.19 2.97 -8.60
N HIS A 259 4.38 1.73 -9.07
CA HIS A 259 4.30 1.27 -10.46
C HIS A 259 3.14 0.27 -10.63
N PHE A 260 2.54 0.06 -11.75
CA PHE A 260 2.53 0.84 -12.96
C PHE A 260 1.38 1.84 -12.89
N LEU A 261 1.70 3.10 -12.91
CA LEU A 261 0.72 4.20 -12.80
C LEU A 261 0.41 4.73 -14.20
N ALA A 262 -0.88 4.93 -14.49
CA ALA A 262 -1.35 5.68 -15.65
C ALA A 262 -2.39 6.72 -15.23
N VAL A 263 -2.29 7.92 -15.81
CA VAL A 263 -3.24 9.01 -15.56
C VAL A 263 -3.79 9.56 -16.89
N LYS A 264 -5.04 9.97 -16.90
CA LYS A 264 -5.66 10.64 -18.05
C LYS A 264 -4.95 11.97 -18.30
N ARG A 265 -4.70 12.32 -19.56
CA ARG A 265 -4.04 13.60 -19.95
C ARG A 265 -4.70 14.80 -19.25
N SER A 266 -6.01 14.86 -19.26
CA SER A 266 -6.76 15.94 -18.64
C SER A 266 -6.56 16.05 -17.14
N LEU A 267 -6.30 14.92 -16.42
CA LEU A 267 -5.93 14.96 -15.02
C LEU A 267 -4.51 15.50 -14.83
N LEU A 268 -3.55 15.04 -15.64
CA LEU A 268 -2.18 15.55 -15.61
C LEU A 268 -2.16 17.07 -15.84
N ASP A 269 -2.92 17.57 -16.83
CA ASP A 269 -2.99 18.99 -17.15
C ASP A 269 -3.57 19.82 -15.98
N ARG A 270 -4.53 19.26 -15.23
CA ARG A 270 -5.10 19.91 -14.04
C ARG A 270 -4.14 19.96 -12.86
N VAL A 271 -3.43 18.85 -12.60
CA VAL A 271 -2.54 18.75 -11.41
C VAL A 271 -1.16 19.32 -11.67
N GLY A 272 -0.77 19.46 -12.93
CA GLY A 272 0.59 19.84 -13.34
C GLY A 272 1.57 18.66 -13.30
N GLY A 273 2.77 18.88 -13.83
CA GLY A 273 3.83 17.87 -13.95
C GLY A 273 4.43 17.40 -12.62
N ILE A 274 5.47 16.62 -12.74
CA ILE A 274 6.29 16.15 -11.60
C ILE A 274 7.08 17.33 -11.04
N ARG A 275 7.17 17.46 -9.72
CA ARG A 275 7.83 18.58 -9.04
C ARG A 275 9.21 18.19 -8.49
N SER A 276 10.26 18.89 -8.91
CA SER A 276 11.65 18.65 -8.46
C SER A 276 11.87 18.95 -6.98
N ASP A 277 11.06 19.82 -6.37
CA ASP A 277 11.12 20.08 -4.93
C ASP A 277 10.90 18.84 -4.07
N PHE A 278 10.34 17.77 -4.68
CA PHE A 278 10.06 16.48 -4.05
C PHE A 278 10.98 15.36 -4.54
N ASP A 279 12.10 15.65 -5.19
CA ASP A 279 13.03 14.62 -5.64
C ASP A 279 13.33 13.59 -4.54
N GLY A 280 13.24 12.31 -4.88
CA GLY A 280 13.26 11.17 -3.96
C GLY A 280 11.89 10.69 -3.46
N ALA A 281 10.83 11.50 -3.63
CA ALA A 281 9.42 11.17 -3.43
C ALA A 281 8.53 11.97 -4.42
N GLN A 282 9.07 12.30 -5.59
CA GLN A 282 8.40 13.11 -6.62
C GLN A 282 7.16 12.39 -7.20
N ASP A 283 7.22 11.09 -7.32
CA ASP A 283 6.11 10.22 -7.70
C ASP A 283 5.02 10.22 -6.63
N TYR A 284 5.39 10.18 -5.37
CA TYR A 284 4.45 10.21 -4.25
C TYR A 284 3.68 11.53 -4.19
N ASP A 285 4.37 12.67 -4.33
CA ASP A 285 3.72 13.97 -4.45
C ASP A 285 2.74 14.03 -5.62
N PHE A 286 3.16 13.52 -6.78
CA PHE A 286 2.33 13.49 -7.98
C PHE A 286 1.09 12.61 -7.78
N ILE A 287 1.25 11.40 -7.24
CA ILE A 287 0.14 10.48 -6.95
C ILE A 287 -0.87 11.10 -5.99
N LEU A 288 -0.40 11.76 -4.92
CA LEU A 288 -1.29 12.45 -3.97
C LEU A 288 -2.08 13.58 -4.65
N ARG A 289 -1.45 14.40 -5.51
CA ARG A 289 -2.14 15.46 -6.26
C ARG A 289 -3.15 14.88 -7.26
N CYS A 290 -2.82 13.79 -7.93
CA CYS A 290 -3.76 13.08 -8.79
C CYS A 290 -4.95 12.54 -8.00
N ALA A 291 -4.71 11.90 -6.85
CA ALA A 291 -5.76 11.34 -6.00
C ALA A 291 -6.73 12.42 -5.46
N GLU A 292 -6.25 13.64 -5.22
CA GLU A 292 -7.09 14.78 -4.81
C GLU A 292 -8.13 15.16 -5.87
N GLN A 293 -7.77 15.06 -7.16
CA GLN A 293 -8.53 15.63 -8.26
C GLN A 293 -9.17 14.59 -9.19
N ALA A 294 -8.75 13.33 -9.10
CA ALA A 294 -9.28 12.26 -9.93
C ALA A 294 -10.78 12.02 -9.66
N GLY A 295 -11.56 11.92 -10.74
CA GLY A 295 -12.97 11.56 -10.67
C GLY A 295 -13.20 10.10 -10.28
N ALA A 296 -12.38 9.18 -10.79
CA ALA A 296 -12.34 7.79 -10.39
C ALA A 296 -10.92 7.23 -10.47
N ILE A 297 -10.58 6.37 -9.51
CA ILE A 297 -9.30 5.68 -9.43
C ILE A 297 -9.56 4.18 -9.50
N GLY A 298 -8.89 3.50 -10.40
CA GLY A 298 -9.04 2.07 -10.61
C GLY A 298 -7.76 1.31 -10.26
N HIS A 299 -7.93 0.16 -9.64
CA HIS A 299 -6.88 -0.81 -9.40
C HIS A 299 -7.07 -2.02 -10.31
N ILE A 300 -6.00 -2.44 -10.99
CA ILE A 300 -5.97 -3.66 -11.78
C ILE A 300 -5.19 -4.70 -10.97
N PRO A 301 -5.85 -5.66 -10.31
CA PRO A 301 -5.21 -6.63 -9.42
C PRO A 301 -4.49 -7.73 -10.21
N ARG A 302 -3.56 -7.32 -11.04
CA ARG A 302 -2.68 -8.16 -11.87
C ARG A 302 -1.26 -7.63 -11.80
N ILE A 303 -0.29 -8.53 -11.76
CA ILE A 303 1.13 -8.19 -11.84
C ILE A 303 1.47 -7.87 -13.28
N LEU A 304 1.54 -6.57 -13.58
CA LEU A 304 1.75 -6.05 -14.93
C LEU A 304 3.02 -5.23 -15.06
N TYR A 305 3.74 -5.04 -13.95
CA TYR A 305 5.00 -4.32 -13.86
C TYR A 305 6.04 -5.13 -13.10
N HIS A 306 7.28 -5.13 -13.58
CA HIS A 306 8.37 -5.90 -13.01
C HIS A 306 9.52 -4.98 -12.66
N TRP A 307 9.69 -4.69 -11.37
CA TRP A 307 10.74 -3.84 -10.83
C TRP A 307 12.08 -4.59 -10.78
N ARG A 308 13.05 -4.14 -11.59
CA ARG A 308 14.36 -4.76 -11.64
C ARG A 308 15.21 -4.41 -10.43
N CYS A 309 15.76 -5.42 -9.77
CA CYS A 309 16.64 -5.26 -8.63
C CYS A 309 18.12 -5.36 -9.05
N HIS A 310 18.85 -4.26 -8.89
CA HIS A 310 20.30 -4.23 -9.09
C HIS A 310 20.99 -3.39 -8.00
N LYS A 311 22.35 -3.42 -7.95
CA LYS A 311 23.14 -2.82 -6.86
C LYS A 311 22.97 -1.31 -6.70
N GLU A 312 22.61 -0.61 -7.76
CA GLU A 312 22.39 0.84 -7.78
C GLU A 312 20.90 1.21 -7.56
N SER A 313 20.02 0.22 -7.55
CA SER A 313 18.60 0.38 -7.29
C SER A 313 18.34 0.94 -5.88
N THR A 314 17.29 1.74 -5.76
CA THR A 314 16.82 2.31 -4.48
C THR A 314 16.50 1.24 -3.44
N SER A 315 16.22 0.00 -3.87
CA SER A 315 15.89 -1.12 -2.99
C SER A 315 17.07 -1.65 -2.16
N GLU A 316 18.33 -1.38 -2.54
CA GLU A 316 19.49 -1.97 -1.86
C GLU A 316 20.08 -1.11 -0.73
N ASN A 317 19.93 0.21 -0.75
CA ASN A 317 20.48 1.09 0.29
C ASN A 317 19.48 2.17 0.75
N PRO A 318 18.45 1.78 1.51
CA PRO A 318 17.41 2.70 1.97
C PRO A 318 17.96 3.80 2.90
N PHE A 319 19.03 3.53 3.66
CA PHE A 319 19.57 4.46 4.66
C PHE A 319 20.35 5.66 4.12
N SER A 320 20.70 5.67 2.82
CA SER A 320 21.40 6.81 2.20
C SER A 320 20.45 7.93 1.78
N LYS A 321 19.14 7.78 1.97
CA LYS A 321 18.10 8.63 1.38
C LYS A 321 17.19 9.32 2.42
N GLN A 322 17.77 9.87 3.47
CA GLN A 322 17.00 10.68 4.43
C GLN A 322 16.20 11.79 3.73
N TYR A 323 16.79 12.38 2.67
CA TYR A 323 16.10 13.40 1.86
C TYR A 323 14.79 12.91 1.26
N ALA A 324 14.71 11.62 0.83
CA ALA A 324 13.50 11.04 0.29
C ALA A 324 12.41 10.87 1.35
N VAL A 325 12.80 10.48 2.58
CA VAL A 325 11.88 10.43 3.73
C VAL A 325 11.32 11.82 4.04
N ASP A 326 12.18 12.83 4.04
CA ASP A 326 11.77 14.21 4.31
C ASP A 326 10.89 14.77 3.16
N ALA A 327 11.18 14.42 1.90
CA ALA A 327 10.36 14.76 0.76
C ALA A 327 8.97 14.12 0.83
N GLY A 328 8.88 12.83 1.18
CA GLY A 328 7.60 12.14 1.36
C GLY A 328 6.78 12.73 2.52
N LYS A 329 7.43 13.07 3.65
CA LYS A 329 6.76 13.79 4.73
C LYS A 329 6.17 15.13 4.26
N ARG A 330 6.94 15.91 3.47
CA ARG A 330 6.46 17.19 2.91
C ARG A 330 5.30 16.96 1.93
N ALA A 331 5.39 15.93 1.07
CA ALA A 331 4.33 15.60 0.12
C ALA A 331 2.99 15.32 0.81
N ILE A 332 3.00 14.51 1.87
CA ILE A 332 1.80 14.24 2.67
C ILE A 332 1.33 15.52 3.38
N GLY A 333 2.24 16.29 3.97
CA GLY A 333 1.89 17.54 4.67
C GLY A 333 1.24 18.57 3.75
N GLU A 334 1.76 18.76 2.53
CA GLU A 334 1.14 19.63 1.54
C GLU A 334 -0.19 19.11 1.01
N HIS A 335 -0.32 17.78 0.81
CA HIS A 335 -1.56 17.13 0.47
C HIS A 335 -2.66 17.46 1.50
N LEU A 336 -2.38 17.24 2.79
CA LEU A 336 -3.32 17.52 3.87
C LEU A 336 -3.68 19.02 3.94
N LYS A 337 -2.69 19.89 3.78
CA LYS A 337 -2.90 21.33 3.74
C LYS A 337 -3.81 21.78 2.58
N ARG A 338 -3.63 21.23 1.37
CA ARG A 338 -4.50 21.51 0.21
C ARG A 338 -5.96 21.10 0.46
N LEU A 339 -6.15 20.01 1.21
CA LEU A 339 -7.49 19.54 1.60
C LEU A 339 -8.09 20.25 2.81
N GLY A 340 -7.35 21.18 3.45
CA GLY A 340 -7.78 21.82 4.68
C GLY A 340 -7.86 20.89 5.88
N VAL A 341 -7.12 19.76 5.86
CA VAL A 341 -7.09 18.77 6.92
C VAL A 341 -5.92 19.09 7.86
N ASP A 342 -6.24 19.38 9.13
CA ASP A 342 -5.24 19.55 10.17
C ASP A 342 -4.73 18.19 10.64
N ALA A 343 -3.43 17.95 10.52
CA ALA A 343 -2.79 16.71 10.95
C ALA A 343 -1.27 16.87 11.12
N VAL A 344 -0.68 16.01 11.94
CA VAL A 344 0.77 15.94 12.14
C VAL A 344 1.31 14.71 11.43
N VAL A 345 2.30 14.92 10.55
CA VAL A 345 2.96 13.83 9.79
C VAL A 345 4.33 13.55 10.40
N THR A 346 4.55 12.31 10.80
CA THR A 346 5.81 11.87 11.40
C THR A 346 6.34 10.63 10.67
N PRO A 347 7.61 10.61 10.19
CA PRO A 347 8.21 9.38 9.69
C PRO A 347 8.26 8.31 10.78
N THR A 348 7.98 7.07 10.43
CA THR A 348 8.12 5.93 11.35
C THR A 348 9.58 5.45 11.40
N LYS A 349 9.86 4.44 12.24
CA LYS A 349 11.15 3.74 12.23
C LYS A 349 11.41 3.01 10.91
N ASP A 350 10.37 2.64 10.19
CA ASP A 350 10.46 1.94 8.91
C ASP A 350 10.42 2.98 7.78
N MET A 351 11.44 2.96 6.95
CA MET A 351 11.64 3.93 5.89
C MET A 351 10.52 3.86 4.84
N GLY A 352 10.01 5.03 4.42
CA GLY A 352 8.89 5.14 3.48
C GLY A 352 7.52 4.99 4.12
N PHE A 353 7.47 4.77 5.45
CA PHE A 353 6.22 4.73 6.21
C PHE A 353 6.08 5.97 7.09
N TYR A 354 4.86 6.50 7.12
CA TYR A 354 4.52 7.73 7.84
C TYR A 354 3.32 7.50 8.74
N GLU A 355 3.37 8.10 9.90
CA GLU A 355 2.25 8.22 10.79
C GLU A 355 1.58 9.57 10.59
N VAL A 356 0.26 9.55 10.38
CA VAL A 356 -0.56 10.76 10.29
C VAL A 356 -1.50 10.79 11.49
N GLU A 357 -1.26 11.75 12.38
CA GLU A 357 -2.05 11.96 13.58
C GLU A 357 -3.03 13.12 13.36
N TYR A 358 -4.31 12.84 13.51
CA TYR A 358 -5.40 13.81 13.36
C TYR A 358 -5.84 14.29 14.73
N PRO A 359 -5.73 15.59 15.07
CA PRO A 359 -6.18 16.14 16.34
C PRO A 359 -7.70 16.00 16.45
N LEU A 360 -8.15 15.61 17.65
CA LEU A 360 -9.58 15.54 17.95
C LEU A 360 -10.09 16.92 18.37
N THR A 361 -11.00 17.49 17.61
CA THR A 361 -11.70 18.74 17.94
C THR A 361 -12.82 18.54 18.96
N GLU A 362 -13.34 17.32 19.07
CA GLU A 362 -14.39 16.90 19.99
C GLU A 362 -14.01 15.57 20.66
N GLN A 363 -14.63 15.33 21.79
CA GLN A 363 -14.45 14.08 22.53
C GLN A 363 -15.79 13.34 22.66
N PRO A 364 -16.25 12.63 21.63
CA PRO A 364 -17.51 11.87 21.69
C PRO A 364 -17.42 10.73 22.71
N LEU A 365 -18.55 10.36 23.31
CA LEU A 365 -18.61 9.19 24.19
C LEU A 365 -18.46 7.91 23.36
N VAL A 366 -17.48 7.07 23.72
CA VAL A 366 -17.23 5.75 23.14
C VAL A 366 -17.77 4.67 24.07
N SER A 367 -18.68 3.83 23.60
CA SER A 367 -19.16 2.66 24.33
C SER A 367 -18.37 1.41 23.92
N ILE A 368 -17.58 0.87 24.83
CA ILE A 368 -16.76 -0.33 24.63
C ILE A 368 -17.59 -1.54 25.09
N ILE A 369 -17.91 -2.44 24.16
CA ILE A 369 -18.74 -3.62 24.40
C ILE A 369 -17.84 -4.84 24.46
N ILE A 370 -17.86 -5.56 25.59
CA ILE A 370 -16.97 -6.68 25.88
C ILE A 370 -17.82 -7.91 26.23
N PRO A 371 -18.08 -8.82 25.28
CA PRO A 371 -18.64 -10.13 25.62
C PRO A 371 -17.69 -10.90 26.53
N SER A 372 -18.20 -11.46 27.63
CA SER A 372 -17.37 -12.18 28.60
C SER A 372 -18.11 -13.37 29.17
N LYS A 373 -17.36 -14.45 29.38
CA LYS A 373 -17.81 -15.62 30.14
C LYS A 373 -16.66 -16.14 30.97
N ASP A 374 -16.83 -16.22 32.29
CA ASP A 374 -15.77 -16.66 33.19
C ASP A 374 -14.48 -15.84 32.98
N GLU A 375 -13.29 -16.42 33.02
CA GLU A 375 -11.98 -15.81 32.68
C GLU A 375 -11.76 -14.43 33.37
N VAL A 376 -12.04 -14.33 34.67
CA VAL A 376 -12.00 -13.08 35.46
C VAL A 376 -10.67 -12.34 35.34
N GLU A 377 -9.53 -13.08 35.38
CA GLU A 377 -8.19 -12.47 35.29
C GLU A 377 -7.92 -11.88 33.92
N THR A 378 -8.42 -12.51 32.85
CA THR A 378 -8.32 -12.02 31.47
C THR A 378 -9.12 -10.74 31.32
N LEU A 379 -10.38 -10.73 31.76
CA LEU A 379 -11.23 -9.54 31.73
C LEU A 379 -10.66 -8.39 32.60
N ARG A 380 -10.10 -8.69 33.76
CA ARG A 380 -9.46 -7.70 34.63
C ARG A 380 -8.29 -7.01 33.92
N LYS A 381 -7.44 -7.75 33.24
CA LYS A 381 -6.32 -7.20 32.45
C LYS A 381 -6.82 -6.34 31.30
N CYS A 382 -7.85 -6.79 30.59
CA CYS A 382 -8.46 -6.04 29.49
C CYS A 382 -9.02 -4.69 29.98
N ILE A 383 -9.82 -4.68 31.07
CA ILE A 383 -10.35 -3.44 31.65
C ILE A 383 -9.22 -2.53 32.12
N ALA A 384 -8.20 -3.06 32.78
CA ALA A 384 -7.05 -2.28 33.23
C ALA A 384 -6.24 -1.70 32.05
N ALA A 385 -6.21 -2.37 30.89
CA ALA A 385 -5.60 -1.83 29.67
C ALA A 385 -6.44 -0.69 29.07
N VAL A 386 -7.77 -0.79 29.11
CA VAL A 386 -8.68 0.29 28.69
C VAL A 386 -8.53 1.52 29.60
N GLU A 387 -8.42 1.34 30.92
CA GLU A 387 -8.24 2.43 31.90
C GLU A 387 -6.94 3.23 31.70
N LYS A 388 -5.91 2.64 31.08
CA LYS A 388 -4.66 3.33 30.71
C LYS A 388 -4.82 4.24 29.48
N SER A 389 -5.98 4.24 28.82
CA SER A 389 -6.21 5.10 27.66
C SER A 389 -6.06 6.58 28.02
N SER A 390 -5.37 7.33 27.17
CA SER A 390 -5.29 8.79 27.27
C SER A 390 -6.58 9.50 26.84
N TYR A 391 -7.55 8.75 26.30
CA TYR A 391 -8.89 9.24 25.98
C TYR A 391 -9.84 8.94 27.16
N GLY A 392 -10.43 9.97 27.74
CA GLY A 392 -11.19 9.83 28.99
C GLY A 392 -12.71 9.67 28.83
N ASN A 393 -13.28 10.01 27.64
CA ASN A 393 -14.74 9.99 27.47
C ASN A 393 -15.23 8.66 26.87
N TYR A 394 -15.23 7.62 27.68
CA TYR A 394 -15.72 6.29 27.31
C TYR A 394 -16.54 5.66 28.43
N GLU A 395 -17.29 4.63 28.10
CA GLU A 395 -17.95 3.71 29.04
C GLU A 395 -17.64 2.26 28.62
N VAL A 396 -17.76 1.34 29.59
CA VAL A 396 -17.54 -0.10 29.35
C VAL A 396 -18.86 -0.84 29.62
N ILE A 397 -19.26 -1.67 28.65
CA ILE A 397 -20.40 -2.56 28.71
C ILE A 397 -19.90 -4.00 28.64
N VAL A 398 -19.86 -4.68 29.78
CA VAL A 398 -19.59 -6.12 29.84
C VAL A 398 -20.87 -6.88 29.57
N VAL A 399 -20.86 -7.72 28.53
CA VAL A 399 -21.99 -8.62 28.25
C VAL A 399 -21.69 -9.98 28.88
N GLU A 400 -22.25 -10.22 30.05
CA GLU A 400 -22.09 -11.44 30.80
C GLU A 400 -22.89 -12.60 30.17
N ASN A 401 -22.26 -13.75 29.90
CA ASN A 401 -22.90 -14.90 29.25
C ASN A 401 -22.77 -16.22 30.03
N ASN A 402 -23.60 -16.40 31.05
CA ASN A 402 -23.71 -17.64 31.85
C ASN A 402 -22.40 -18.07 32.52
N SER A 403 -21.76 -17.14 33.26
CA SER A 403 -20.55 -17.40 34.04
C SER A 403 -20.88 -18.00 35.43
N CYS A 404 -19.84 -18.48 36.10
CA CYS A 404 -19.92 -19.03 37.46
C CYS A 404 -20.01 -17.94 38.55
N GLU A 405 -20.28 -18.34 39.80
CA GLU A 405 -20.43 -17.42 40.94
C GLU A 405 -19.17 -16.58 41.22
N ASP A 406 -17.99 -17.11 40.99
CA ASP A 406 -16.74 -16.38 41.21
C ASP A 406 -16.63 -15.17 40.28
N THR A 407 -17.10 -15.29 39.05
CA THR A 407 -17.19 -14.19 38.09
C THR A 407 -18.19 -13.14 38.54
N PHE A 408 -19.34 -13.55 39.04
CA PHE A 408 -20.35 -12.62 39.60
C PHE A 408 -19.86 -11.90 40.87
N ARG A 409 -18.99 -12.52 41.67
CA ARG A 409 -18.32 -11.79 42.79
C ARG A 409 -17.45 -10.66 42.26
N TYR A 410 -16.66 -10.93 41.24
CA TYR A 410 -15.85 -9.87 40.60
C TYR A 410 -16.74 -8.76 40.01
N TYR A 411 -17.84 -9.10 39.35
CA TYR A 411 -18.78 -8.07 38.87
C TYR A 411 -19.36 -7.23 40.03
N GLY A 412 -19.65 -7.83 41.16
CA GLY A 412 -20.08 -7.10 42.37
C GLY A 412 -19.05 -6.10 42.88
N ASP A 413 -17.74 -6.40 42.73
CA ASP A 413 -16.67 -5.50 43.13
C ASP A 413 -16.56 -4.27 42.19
N ILE A 414 -16.70 -4.46 40.86
CA ILE A 414 -16.51 -3.38 39.87
C ILE A 414 -17.81 -2.64 39.51
N ALA A 415 -18.96 -3.25 39.72
CA ALA A 415 -20.29 -2.74 39.39
C ALA A 415 -21.30 -3.07 40.51
N PRO A 416 -21.20 -2.44 41.73
CA PRO A 416 -21.92 -2.87 42.92
C PRO A 416 -23.43 -2.53 42.93
N GLN A 417 -23.93 -1.73 41.99
CA GLN A 417 -25.32 -1.32 41.94
C GLN A 417 -26.13 -2.21 41.02
N GLU A 418 -26.95 -3.10 41.60
CA GLU A 418 -27.89 -3.89 40.80
C GLU A 418 -29.04 -3.02 40.30
N THR A 419 -29.39 -3.19 39.03
CA THR A 419 -30.48 -2.49 38.35
C THR A 419 -31.14 -3.40 37.32
N THR A 420 -32.28 -2.96 36.77
CA THR A 420 -32.96 -3.64 35.69
C THR A 420 -33.23 -2.63 34.57
N VAL A 421 -32.76 -2.94 33.35
CA VAL A 421 -32.98 -2.12 32.17
C VAL A 421 -33.73 -2.98 31.13
N ASP A 422 -34.93 -2.56 30.76
CA ASP A 422 -35.82 -3.25 29.81
C ASP A 422 -36.02 -4.75 30.16
N GLY A 423 -36.19 -5.06 31.45
CA GLY A 423 -36.36 -6.41 31.95
C GLY A 423 -35.06 -7.23 32.07
N THR A 424 -33.91 -6.67 31.72
CA THR A 424 -32.60 -7.32 31.84
C THR A 424 -31.93 -6.96 33.15
N ARG A 425 -31.42 -7.97 33.87
CA ARG A 425 -30.56 -7.76 35.03
C ARG A 425 -29.26 -7.10 34.64
N CYS A 426 -28.92 -5.99 35.25
CA CYS A 426 -27.68 -5.27 35.03
C CYS A 426 -27.01 -4.94 36.39
N MET A 427 -25.70 -4.74 36.35
CA MET A 427 -24.92 -4.24 37.46
C MET A 427 -24.17 -3.00 36.97
N GLU A 428 -24.24 -1.90 37.71
CA GLU A 428 -23.59 -0.64 37.34
C GLU A 428 -22.56 -0.20 38.38
N GLY A 429 -21.51 0.46 37.89
CA GLY A 429 -20.42 0.97 38.71
C GLY A 429 -19.63 2.05 38.01
N LYS A 430 -18.48 2.35 38.58
CA LYS A 430 -17.49 3.29 38.01
C LYS A 430 -16.11 2.69 38.05
N LEU A 431 -15.37 2.83 36.95
CA LEU A 431 -13.96 2.54 36.86
C LEU A 431 -13.15 3.53 37.71
N ALA A 432 -11.85 3.25 37.91
CA ALA A 432 -10.98 4.11 38.73
C ALA A 432 -10.91 5.56 38.22
N GLY A 433 -10.98 5.77 36.91
CA GLY A 433 -11.03 7.09 36.27
C GLY A 433 -12.40 7.76 36.25
N GLY A 434 -13.43 7.16 36.89
CA GLY A 434 -14.80 7.69 36.99
C GLY A 434 -15.73 7.34 35.83
N GLN A 435 -15.24 6.65 34.78
CA GLN A 435 -16.04 6.19 33.66
C GLN A 435 -17.08 5.14 34.10
N ARG A 436 -18.23 5.13 33.42
CA ARG A 436 -19.28 4.16 33.68
C ARG A 436 -18.84 2.76 33.25
N ILE A 437 -19.13 1.76 34.12
CA ILE A 437 -19.13 0.35 33.74
C ILE A 437 -20.52 -0.22 33.98
N CYS A 438 -21.03 -1.01 33.05
CA CYS A 438 -22.29 -1.74 33.15
C CYS A 438 -22.05 -3.20 32.80
N VAL A 439 -22.47 -4.12 33.62
CA VAL A 439 -22.51 -5.56 33.34
C VAL A 439 -23.94 -5.93 33.03
N ALA A 440 -24.24 -6.31 31.80
CA ALA A 440 -25.56 -6.72 31.33
C ALA A 440 -25.62 -8.24 31.17
N VAL A 441 -26.55 -8.88 31.89
CA VAL A 441 -26.66 -10.35 32.00
C VAL A 441 -27.46 -10.90 30.81
N TYR A 442 -26.77 -11.64 29.93
CA TYR A 442 -27.36 -12.33 28.79
C TYR A 442 -27.51 -13.83 29.08
N THR A 443 -28.74 -14.33 29.08
CA THR A 443 -29.06 -15.70 29.55
C THR A 443 -29.19 -16.75 28.45
N GLU A 444 -29.15 -16.33 27.19
CA GLU A 444 -29.22 -17.29 26.05
C GLU A 444 -27.87 -17.95 25.79
N GLY A 445 -27.85 -18.93 24.88
CA GLY A 445 -26.63 -19.58 24.42
C GLY A 445 -25.66 -18.62 23.71
N PHE A 446 -24.37 -18.98 23.71
CA PHE A 446 -23.33 -18.19 23.09
C PHE A 446 -23.57 -17.94 21.59
N ASN A 447 -23.59 -16.69 21.22
CA ASN A 447 -23.50 -16.22 19.83
C ASN A 447 -22.89 -14.82 19.82
N TYR A 448 -21.71 -14.70 19.24
CA TYR A 448 -20.93 -13.44 19.29
C TYR A 448 -21.71 -12.22 18.77
N SER A 449 -22.39 -12.37 17.62
CA SER A 449 -23.16 -11.27 17.05
C SER A 449 -24.37 -10.88 17.93
N LYS A 450 -25.08 -11.88 18.50
CA LYS A 450 -26.19 -11.60 19.43
C LYS A 450 -25.72 -10.93 20.69
N LEU A 451 -24.58 -11.33 21.27
CA LEU A 451 -23.99 -10.71 22.47
C LEU A 451 -23.65 -9.25 22.22
N ASN A 452 -22.97 -8.93 21.12
CA ASN A 452 -22.64 -7.55 20.79
C ASN A 452 -23.90 -6.71 20.54
N ASN A 453 -24.86 -7.20 19.75
CA ASN A 453 -26.13 -6.52 19.51
C ASN A 453 -26.94 -6.33 20.78
N PHE A 454 -26.86 -7.26 21.73
CA PHE A 454 -27.46 -7.12 23.03
C PHE A 454 -26.77 -6.02 23.85
N GLY A 455 -25.44 -6.00 23.88
CA GLY A 455 -24.65 -4.99 24.58
C GLY A 455 -24.93 -3.56 24.09
N VAL A 456 -25.19 -3.35 22.80
CA VAL A 456 -25.57 -2.04 22.24
C VAL A 456 -26.80 -1.42 22.96
N LYS A 457 -27.74 -2.21 23.44
CA LYS A 457 -28.92 -1.71 24.14
C LYS A 457 -28.61 -0.96 25.45
N PHE A 458 -27.44 -1.16 26.04
CA PHE A 458 -27.00 -0.58 27.29
C PHE A 458 -26.02 0.58 27.13
N THR A 459 -25.68 0.92 25.86
CA THR A 459 -24.74 1.98 25.52
C THR A 459 -25.39 3.37 25.55
N LYS A 460 -24.57 4.38 25.82
CA LYS A 460 -24.96 5.81 25.81
C LYS A 460 -24.12 6.60 24.78
N GLY A 461 -23.05 5.99 24.25
CA GLY A 461 -22.12 6.63 23.34
C GLY A 461 -22.63 6.70 21.91
N SER A 462 -22.07 7.62 21.15
CA SER A 462 -22.29 7.75 19.71
C SER A 462 -21.39 6.84 18.88
N TYR A 463 -20.35 6.28 19.49
CA TYR A 463 -19.42 5.31 18.89
C TYR A 463 -19.46 4.00 19.65
N TYR A 464 -19.46 2.90 18.93
CA TYR A 464 -19.40 1.55 19.48
C TYR A 464 -18.08 0.89 19.14
N LEU A 465 -17.38 0.40 20.17
CA LEU A 465 -16.17 -0.39 20.02
C LEU A 465 -16.45 -1.82 20.49
N LEU A 466 -16.47 -2.77 19.57
CA LEU A 466 -16.61 -4.18 19.89
C LEU A 466 -15.23 -4.73 20.23
N MET A 467 -15.06 -5.26 21.42
CA MET A 467 -13.77 -5.67 21.96
C MET A 467 -13.87 -7.06 22.61
N ASN A 468 -12.93 -7.94 22.33
CA ASN A 468 -12.81 -9.19 23.07
C ASN A 468 -12.25 -8.94 24.48
N ASN A 469 -12.53 -9.84 25.40
CA ASN A 469 -12.08 -9.74 26.79
C ASN A 469 -10.59 -10.04 27.02
N ASP A 470 -9.85 -10.50 25.98
CA ASP A 470 -8.45 -10.89 26.01
C ASP A 470 -7.51 -9.87 25.33
N ILE A 471 -7.99 -8.67 25.05
CA ILE A 471 -7.21 -7.63 24.36
C ILE A 471 -6.25 -6.92 25.31
N GLU A 472 -5.00 -6.77 24.89
CA GLU A 472 -3.98 -5.90 25.49
C GLU A 472 -3.66 -4.73 24.57
N MET A 473 -3.52 -3.52 25.14
CA MET A 473 -3.22 -2.31 24.38
C MET A 473 -1.71 -2.03 24.36
N ILE A 474 -1.13 -1.82 23.17
CA ILE A 474 0.30 -1.52 23.02
C ILE A 474 0.65 -0.11 23.48
N GLY A 475 -0.22 0.86 23.25
CA GLY A 475 -0.05 2.28 23.61
C GLY A 475 -1.29 2.81 24.35
N ASN A 476 -1.17 4.01 24.91
CA ASN A 476 -2.28 4.65 25.61
C ASN A 476 -3.14 5.58 24.75
N ASP A 477 -2.69 5.90 23.53
CA ASP A 477 -3.33 6.84 22.60
C ASP A 477 -4.21 6.16 21.53
N TRP A 478 -4.34 4.83 21.59
CA TRP A 478 -5.01 4.00 20.60
C TRP A 478 -6.43 4.47 20.25
N MET A 479 -7.22 4.87 21.27
CA MET A 479 -8.60 5.32 21.04
C MET A 479 -8.66 6.67 20.34
N LYS A 480 -7.73 7.60 20.67
CA LYS A 480 -7.59 8.87 19.97
C LYS A 480 -7.22 8.67 18.51
N ARG A 481 -6.31 7.73 18.23
CA ARG A 481 -5.90 7.39 16.86
C ARG A 481 -7.05 6.83 16.04
N MET A 482 -7.88 5.94 16.61
CA MET A 482 -9.06 5.40 15.93
C MET A 482 -10.08 6.50 15.62
N LEU A 483 -10.44 7.31 16.61
CA LEU A 483 -11.41 8.40 16.46
C LEU A 483 -10.93 9.49 15.50
N GLY A 484 -9.64 9.84 15.53
CA GLY A 484 -9.07 10.83 14.64
C GLY A 484 -9.16 10.41 13.17
N ARG A 485 -9.00 9.11 12.88
CA ARG A 485 -9.16 8.60 11.52
C ARG A 485 -10.61 8.59 11.05
N ASP A 486 -11.56 8.23 11.90
CA ASP A 486 -12.98 8.20 11.55
C ASP A 486 -13.51 9.60 11.25
N ARG A 487 -13.20 10.60 12.09
CA ARG A 487 -13.75 11.94 11.97
C ARG A 487 -13.29 12.75 10.75
N LYS A 488 -12.15 12.42 10.16
CA LYS A 488 -11.74 13.04 8.89
C LYS A 488 -12.53 12.54 7.67
N SER A 489 -13.22 11.41 7.80
CA SER A 489 -13.99 10.80 6.71
C SER A 489 -15.31 11.55 6.43
N VAL A 490 -15.61 12.61 7.16
CA VAL A 490 -16.83 13.42 7.06
C VAL A 490 -16.57 14.70 6.26
N VAL A 491 -15.81 14.60 5.17
CA VAL A 491 -15.67 15.71 4.20
C VAL A 491 -16.06 15.23 2.81
#